data_c2bac63df16cc79b5bdac81e0ce30e14
#
_entry.id   c2bac63df16cc79b5bdac81e0ce30e14
#
_cell.length_a   1.000
_cell.length_b   1.000
_cell.length_c   1.000
_cell.angle_alpha   90.00
_cell.angle_beta   90.00
_cell.angle_gamma   90.00
#
_symmetry.space_group_name_H-M   'P 1'
#
loop_
_entity.id
_entity.type
_entity.pdbx_description
1 polymer ?
#
loop_
_entity_poly.entity_id
_entity_poly.type
_entity_poly.pdbx_seq_one_letter_code
_entity_poly.pdbx_strand_id
1 'polypeptide(L)'
;MIEAGRDELDLEVDEMSAYLTEDLKTEIAHGIEVSRLAGRLARELKLDNDLCHDIEVAGMLHDIGKLRASTYLYGGEEDTLNVEKMRYVRMHATAGYEVVKNEGYPDRVCEMILHHHENYDGTGYPDNLIGDNIPIGARILRVCDVFVALTSDRPYRKAFDSQTAVELLIEEVRHFDMKIFLPFQSIVHEEIQARELRGDVPDKLVW
;
A
#
# COMPACT_ATOMS: atom_id res chain seq x y z
N MET A 1 24.14 -40.40 11.31
CA MET A 1 22.75 -40.14 10.87
C MET A 1 22.09 -38.92 11.56
N ILE A 2 22.78 -38.14 12.39
CA ILE A 2 22.26 -36.96 13.11
C ILE A 2 22.82 -35.64 12.49
N GLU A 3 23.92 -35.68 11.73
CA GLU A 3 24.51 -34.50 11.09
C GLU A 3 23.80 -34.05 9.80
N ALA A 4 23.28 -34.96 8.98
CA ALA A 4 22.59 -34.62 7.73
C ALA A 4 21.26 -33.84 7.92
N GLY A 5 20.61 -33.98 9.09
CA GLY A 5 19.37 -33.29 9.38
C GLY A 5 19.53 -31.85 9.90
N ARG A 6 20.75 -31.47 10.35
CA ARG A 6 21.04 -30.07 10.75
C ARG A 6 21.31 -29.16 9.54
N ASP A 7 22.07 -29.65 8.57
CA ASP A 7 22.40 -28.88 7.38
C ASP A 7 21.15 -28.55 6.53
N GLU A 8 20.18 -29.48 6.48
CA GLU A 8 18.90 -29.26 5.78
C GLU A 8 18.02 -28.22 6.50
N LEU A 9 17.90 -28.29 7.82
CA LEU A 9 17.16 -27.35 8.64
C LEU A 9 17.79 -25.94 8.63
N ASP A 10 19.11 -25.84 8.65
CA ASP A 10 19.84 -24.56 8.60
C ASP A 10 19.70 -23.90 7.22
N LEU A 11 19.67 -24.69 6.13
CA LEU A 11 19.41 -24.20 4.77
C LEU A 11 17.97 -23.70 4.62
N GLU A 12 16.95 -24.41 5.14
CA GLU A 12 15.55 -23.97 5.12
C GLU A 12 15.34 -22.67 5.93
N VAL A 13 16.02 -22.53 7.08
CA VAL A 13 15.97 -21.31 7.91
C VAL A 13 16.64 -20.13 7.20
N ASP A 14 17.77 -20.35 6.54
CA ASP A 14 18.47 -19.29 5.78
C ASP A 14 17.67 -18.85 4.55
N GLU A 15 17.05 -19.77 3.81
CA GLU A 15 16.16 -19.45 2.68
C GLU A 15 14.91 -18.71 3.17
N MET A 16 14.25 -19.16 4.22
CA MET A 16 13.10 -18.49 4.84
C MET A 16 13.46 -17.07 5.31
N SER A 17 14.62 -16.90 5.94
CA SER A 17 15.14 -15.60 6.39
C SER A 17 15.40 -14.65 5.20
N ALA A 18 15.92 -15.16 4.08
CA ALA A 18 16.16 -14.40 2.87
C ALA A 18 14.85 -13.93 2.22
N TYR A 19 13.83 -14.80 2.14
CA TYR A 19 12.51 -14.44 1.62
C TYR A 19 11.82 -13.37 2.48
N LEU A 20 11.78 -13.55 3.80
CA LEU A 20 11.20 -12.57 4.73
C LEU A 20 11.90 -11.21 4.63
N THR A 21 13.22 -11.20 4.40
CA THR A 21 14.00 -9.98 4.26
C THR A 21 13.68 -9.24 2.96
N GLU A 22 13.47 -9.96 1.86
CA GLU A 22 13.14 -9.36 0.56
C GLU A 22 11.71 -8.83 0.54
N ASP A 23 10.74 -9.58 1.09
CA ASP A 23 9.37 -9.11 1.26
C ASP A 23 9.31 -7.84 2.11
N LEU A 24 10.05 -7.81 3.22
CA LEU A 24 10.12 -6.63 4.10
C LEU A 24 10.70 -5.41 3.37
N LYS A 25 11.75 -5.57 2.58
CA LYS A 25 12.33 -4.49 1.77
C LYS A 25 11.32 -3.95 0.76
N THR A 26 10.58 -4.84 0.12
CA THR A 26 9.56 -4.49 -0.87
C THR A 26 8.41 -3.71 -0.22
N GLU A 27 7.92 -4.16 0.94
CA GLU A 27 6.86 -3.47 1.67
C GLU A 27 7.31 -2.11 2.22
N ILE A 28 8.56 -2.00 2.72
CA ILE A 28 9.13 -0.71 3.14
C ILE A 28 9.26 0.25 1.94
N ALA A 29 9.78 -0.21 0.81
CA ALA A 29 9.92 0.63 -0.38
C ALA A 29 8.54 1.10 -0.87
N HIS A 30 7.54 0.22 -0.89
CA HIS A 30 6.16 0.57 -1.21
C HIS A 30 5.60 1.63 -0.26
N GLY A 31 5.73 1.43 1.06
CA GLY A 31 5.28 2.38 2.07
C GLY A 31 5.93 3.76 1.93
N ILE A 32 7.23 3.83 1.59
CA ILE A 32 7.93 5.10 1.34
C ILE A 32 7.29 5.84 0.15
N GLU A 33 7.06 5.16 -0.97
CA GLU A 33 6.48 5.77 -2.17
C GLU A 33 5.02 6.22 -1.91
N VAL A 34 4.21 5.41 -1.23
CA VAL A 34 2.84 5.77 -0.84
C VAL A 34 2.85 6.99 0.08
N SER A 35 3.71 7.01 1.11
CA SER A 35 3.87 8.13 2.04
C SER A 35 4.17 9.45 1.32
N ARG A 36 5.15 9.43 0.41
CA ARG A 36 5.57 10.63 -0.34
C ARG A 36 4.46 11.16 -1.26
N LEU A 37 3.84 10.28 -2.02
CA LEU A 37 2.75 10.65 -2.92
C LEU A 37 1.54 11.16 -2.14
N ALA A 38 1.14 10.48 -1.07
CA ALA A 38 0.02 10.87 -0.22
C ALA A 38 0.27 12.21 0.47
N GLY A 39 1.48 12.46 0.97
CA GLY A 39 1.86 13.73 1.56
C GLY A 39 1.86 14.87 0.53
N ARG A 40 2.34 14.64 -0.70
CA ARG A 40 2.25 15.62 -1.80
C ARG A 40 0.80 15.96 -2.13
N LEU A 41 -0.05 14.94 -2.25
CA LEU A 41 -1.48 15.10 -2.54
C LEU A 41 -2.22 15.83 -1.40
N ALA A 42 -1.91 15.51 -0.14
CA ALA A 42 -2.48 16.18 1.02
C ALA A 42 -2.15 17.68 1.04
N ARG A 43 -0.92 18.05 0.70
CA ARG A 43 -0.50 19.45 0.57
C ARG A 43 -1.18 20.17 -0.61
N GLU A 44 -1.34 19.50 -1.75
CA GLU A 44 -2.08 20.03 -2.90
C GLU A 44 -3.55 20.30 -2.55
N LEU A 45 -4.15 19.43 -1.76
CA LEU A 45 -5.50 19.59 -1.20
C LEU A 45 -5.58 20.67 -0.11
N LYS A 46 -4.45 21.32 0.24
CA LYS A 46 -4.34 22.39 1.26
C LYS A 46 -4.83 21.95 2.64
N LEU A 47 -4.59 20.69 2.98
CA LEU A 47 -4.84 20.18 4.33
C LEU A 47 -3.84 20.80 5.31
N ASP A 48 -4.19 20.85 6.59
CA ASP A 48 -3.29 21.36 7.62
C ASP A 48 -2.01 20.50 7.75
N ASN A 49 -0.93 21.10 8.24
CA ASN A 49 0.38 20.45 8.27
C ASN A 49 0.41 19.21 9.17
N ASP A 50 -0.33 19.22 10.28
CA ASP A 50 -0.38 18.08 11.20
C ASP A 50 -1.11 16.91 10.54
N LEU A 51 -2.18 17.17 9.80
CA LEU A 51 -2.90 16.16 9.03
C LEU A 51 -2.04 15.63 7.88
N CYS A 52 -1.31 16.50 7.16
CA CYS A 52 -0.37 16.07 6.12
C CYS A 52 0.70 15.12 6.69
N HIS A 53 1.27 15.44 7.86
CA HIS A 53 2.24 14.58 8.53
C HIS A 53 1.64 13.23 8.93
N ASP A 54 0.43 13.23 9.51
CA ASP A 54 -0.24 11.99 9.89
C ASP A 54 -0.58 11.11 8.68
N ILE A 55 -0.92 11.71 7.53
CA ILE A 55 -1.14 10.99 6.28
C ILE A 55 0.17 10.36 5.78
N GLU A 56 1.30 11.07 5.87
CA GLU A 56 2.62 10.52 5.53
C GLU A 56 2.99 9.34 6.43
N VAL A 57 2.76 9.46 7.74
CA VAL A 57 2.98 8.36 8.70
C VAL A 57 2.08 7.18 8.39
N ALA A 58 0.78 7.43 8.17
CA ALA A 58 -0.17 6.37 7.82
C ALA A 58 0.21 5.69 6.49
N GLY A 59 0.64 6.46 5.48
CA GLY A 59 1.11 5.91 4.20
C GLY A 59 2.34 5.01 4.34
N MET A 60 3.28 5.36 5.23
CA MET A 60 4.45 4.53 5.52
C MET A 60 4.07 3.20 6.20
N LEU A 61 3.04 3.21 7.05
CA LEU A 61 2.69 2.09 7.94
C LEU A 61 1.42 1.33 7.53
N HIS A 62 0.72 1.73 6.43
CA HIS A 62 -0.59 1.18 6.10
C HIS A 62 -0.62 -0.35 5.98
N ASP A 63 0.47 -0.93 5.51
CA ASP A 63 0.65 -2.37 5.29
C ASP A 63 1.37 -3.11 6.42
N ILE A 64 1.67 -2.44 7.56
CA ILE A 64 2.40 -3.05 8.69
C ILE A 64 1.75 -4.35 9.19
N GLY A 65 0.44 -4.47 9.04
CA GLY A 65 -0.31 -5.66 9.42
C GLY A 65 0.01 -6.90 8.58
N LYS A 66 0.57 -6.75 7.38
CA LYS A 66 1.04 -7.88 6.55
C LYS A 66 2.14 -8.67 7.21
N LEU A 67 3.00 -8.01 8.00
CA LEU A 67 4.06 -8.69 8.76
C LEU A 67 3.50 -9.69 9.79
N ARG A 68 2.31 -9.42 10.35
CA ARG A 68 1.62 -10.39 11.22
C ARG A 68 0.93 -11.50 10.43
N ALA A 69 0.44 -11.19 9.24
CA ALA A 69 -0.24 -12.17 8.39
C ALA A 69 0.76 -13.15 7.75
N SER A 70 1.99 -12.72 7.46
CA SER A 70 3.03 -13.57 6.86
C SER A 70 3.34 -14.81 7.69
N THR A 71 3.34 -14.72 9.03
CA THR A 71 3.55 -15.88 9.93
C THR A 71 2.49 -16.97 9.76
N TYR A 72 1.30 -16.65 9.25
CA TYR A 72 0.22 -17.61 8.98
C TYR A 72 0.19 -18.10 7.52
N LEU A 73 0.81 -17.35 6.59
CA LEU A 73 0.81 -17.69 5.17
C LEU A 73 1.92 -18.68 4.79
N TYR A 74 3.05 -18.69 5.53
CA TYR A 74 4.20 -19.54 5.22
C TYR A 74 4.13 -20.94 5.83
N GLY A 75 3.06 -21.29 6.57
CA GLY A 75 2.87 -22.61 7.17
C GLY A 75 1.99 -23.60 6.39
N GLY A 76 1.54 -23.27 5.17
CA GLY A 76 0.60 -24.09 4.40
C GLY A 76 1.08 -24.41 2.99
N GLU A 77 0.79 -25.63 2.50
CA GLU A 77 1.10 -26.12 1.17
C GLU A 77 0.67 -25.16 0.04
N GLU A 78 1.52 -25.03 -0.98
CA GLU A 78 1.58 -23.99 -2.01
C GLU A 78 0.37 -23.86 -2.96
N ASP A 79 -0.69 -24.68 -2.88
CA ASP A 79 -1.56 -24.89 -4.04
C ASP A 79 -3.03 -24.49 -3.91
N THR A 80 -3.35 -23.57 -2.98
CA THR A 80 -4.71 -23.05 -2.94
C THR A 80 -4.71 -21.52 -2.82
N LEU A 81 -4.95 -20.84 -3.95
CA LEU A 81 -5.54 -19.47 -3.96
C LEU A 81 -6.94 -19.58 -3.35
N ASN A 82 -6.99 -19.82 -2.05
CA ASN A 82 -8.20 -20.08 -1.32
C ASN A 82 -8.80 -18.79 -0.80
N VAL A 83 -10.12 -18.80 -0.68
CA VAL A 83 -10.93 -17.84 0.08
C VAL A 83 -10.26 -17.47 1.42
N GLU A 84 -9.52 -18.38 2.03
CA GLU A 84 -8.73 -18.15 3.23
C GLU A 84 -7.55 -17.20 3.03
N LYS A 85 -6.74 -17.33 1.97
CA LYS A 85 -5.65 -16.36 1.66
C LYS A 85 -6.22 -14.95 1.42
N MET A 86 -7.34 -14.84 0.70
CA MET A 86 -8.03 -13.55 0.52
C MET A 86 -8.57 -12.98 1.84
N ARG A 87 -9.03 -13.82 2.75
CA ARG A 87 -9.44 -13.41 4.09
C ARG A 87 -8.26 -12.87 4.89
N TYR A 88 -7.12 -13.56 4.87
CA TYR A 88 -5.89 -13.10 5.53
C TYR A 88 -5.38 -11.78 4.94
N VAL A 89 -5.40 -11.64 3.62
CA VAL A 89 -5.04 -10.38 2.97
C VAL A 89 -5.92 -9.23 3.46
N ARG A 90 -7.23 -9.43 3.60
CA ARG A 90 -8.14 -8.41 4.12
C ARG A 90 -7.94 -8.09 5.61
N MET A 91 -7.40 -9.02 6.38
CA MET A 91 -7.15 -8.82 7.82
C MET A 91 -5.96 -7.89 8.10
N HIS A 92 -5.06 -7.60 7.13
CA HIS A 92 -3.90 -6.76 7.42
C HIS A 92 -4.27 -5.33 7.84
N ALA A 93 -5.36 -4.76 7.33
CA ALA A 93 -5.82 -3.43 7.73
C ALA A 93 -6.21 -3.39 9.22
N THR A 94 -6.98 -4.37 9.69
CA THR A 94 -7.35 -4.51 11.11
C THR A 94 -6.13 -4.84 11.98
N ALA A 95 -5.27 -5.75 11.52
CA ALA A 95 -4.04 -6.11 12.25
C ALA A 95 -3.07 -4.92 12.33
N GLY A 96 -2.95 -4.13 11.26
CA GLY A 96 -2.17 -2.90 11.22
C GLY A 96 -2.69 -1.85 12.20
N TYR A 97 -4.00 -1.63 12.22
CA TYR A 97 -4.67 -0.77 13.20
C TYR A 97 -4.32 -1.17 14.65
N GLU A 98 -4.43 -2.46 14.98
CA GLU A 98 -4.08 -2.95 16.32
C GLU A 98 -2.61 -2.69 16.68
N VAL A 99 -1.69 -2.92 15.73
CA VAL A 99 -0.25 -2.67 15.93
C VAL A 99 -0.01 -1.20 16.25
N VAL A 100 -0.44 -0.29 15.40
CA VAL A 100 -0.15 1.15 15.57
C VAL A 100 -0.87 1.74 16.78
N LYS A 101 -2.07 1.25 17.11
CA LYS A 101 -2.81 1.67 18.30
C LYS A 101 -2.11 1.25 19.60
N ASN A 102 -1.59 0.03 19.65
CA ASN A 102 -0.82 -0.48 20.80
C ASN A 102 0.51 0.26 20.98
N GLU A 103 1.12 0.74 19.88
CA GLU A 103 2.34 1.56 19.91
C GLU A 103 2.07 3.04 20.21
N GLY A 104 0.81 3.43 20.43
CA GLY A 104 0.42 4.78 20.86
C GLY A 104 0.39 5.84 19.77
N TYR A 105 0.22 5.44 18.51
CA TYR A 105 0.00 6.39 17.42
C TYR A 105 -1.33 7.14 17.58
N PRO A 106 -1.44 8.38 17.05
CA PRO A 106 -2.69 9.14 17.08
C PRO A 106 -3.87 8.37 16.50
N ASP A 107 -5.05 8.49 17.10
CA ASP A 107 -6.27 7.78 16.64
C ASP A 107 -6.54 8.01 15.15
N ARG A 108 -6.31 9.23 14.64
CA ARG A 108 -6.50 9.53 13.22
C ARG A 108 -5.55 8.77 12.30
N VAL A 109 -4.30 8.49 12.70
CA VAL A 109 -3.37 7.63 11.97
C VAL A 109 -3.89 6.19 11.97
N CYS A 110 -4.34 5.70 13.13
CA CYS A 110 -4.92 4.37 13.27
C CYS A 110 -6.13 4.18 12.36
N GLU A 111 -7.06 5.14 12.35
CA GLU A 111 -8.27 5.12 11.51
C GLU A 111 -7.94 5.16 10.00
N MET A 112 -6.90 5.91 9.60
CA MET A 112 -6.43 5.92 8.22
C MET A 112 -5.92 4.54 7.79
N ILE A 113 -5.15 3.86 8.65
CA ILE A 113 -4.62 2.52 8.41
C ILE A 113 -5.75 1.48 8.38
N LEU A 114 -6.73 1.58 9.27
CA LEU A 114 -7.88 0.67 9.28
C LEU A 114 -8.67 0.73 7.97
N HIS A 115 -8.90 1.95 7.46
CA HIS A 115 -9.86 2.20 6.38
C HIS A 115 -9.21 2.47 5.00
N HIS A 116 -7.89 2.25 4.83
CA HIS A 116 -7.22 2.53 3.56
C HIS A 116 -7.69 1.67 2.38
N HIS A 117 -8.41 0.60 2.64
CA HIS A 117 -9.06 -0.25 1.62
C HIS A 117 -10.56 -0.02 1.48
N GLU A 118 -11.11 1.01 2.13
CA GLU A 118 -12.47 1.42 1.84
C GLU A 118 -12.57 2.07 0.47
N ASN A 119 -13.61 1.74 -0.27
CA ASN A 119 -13.94 2.34 -1.56
C ASN A 119 -15.02 3.40 -1.37
N TYR A 120 -14.91 4.53 -2.08
CA TYR A 120 -15.85 5.66 -1.94
C TYR A 120 -17.31 5.28 -2.18
N ASP A 121 -17.55 4.24 -3.00
CA ASP A 121 -18.86 3.68 -3.30
C ASP A 121 -19.37 2.66 -2.25
N GLY A 122 -18.60 2.37 -1.18
CA GLY A 122 -18.96 1.44 -0.11
C GLY A 122 -18.69 -0.03 -0.40
N THR A 123 -17.98 -0.35 -1.47
CA THR A 123 -17.63 -1.74 -1.84
C THR A 123 -16.30 -2.21 -1.21
N GLY A 124 -15.67 -1.34 -0.39
CA GLY A 124 -14.41 -1.60 0.28
C GLY A 124 -14.52 -2.46 1.55
N TYR A 125 -13.49 -2.41 2.38
CA TYR A 125 -13.42 -3.11 3.67
C TYR A 125 -12.53 -2.34 4.66
N PRO A 126 -12.62 -2.57 5.99
CA PRO A 126 -13.37 -3.63 6.67
C PRO A 126 -14.84 -3.31 6.93
N ASP A 127 -15.24 -2.02 7.02
CA ASP A 127 -16.53 -1.58 7.55
C ASP A 127 -17.53 -1.18 6.46
N ASN A 128 -17.14 -1.23 5.18
CA ASN A 128 -17.94 -0.81 4.03
C ASN A 128 -18.45 0.64 4.15
N LEU A 129 -17.59 1.53 4.62
CA LEU A 129 -17.88 2.95 4.72
C LEU A 129 -18.14 3.57 3.35
N ILE A 130 -19.04 4.57 3.29
CA ILE A 130 -19.43 5.21 2.04
C ILE A 130 -19.11 6.71 2.10
N GLY A 131 -18.52 7.22 1.02
CA GLY A 131 -18.35 8.65 0.80
C GLY A 131 -17.52 9.33 1.89
N ASP A 132 -18.06 10.41 2.44
CA ASP A 132 -17.36 11.23 3.44
C ASP A 132 -17.29 10.58 4.85
N ASN A 133 -17.93 9.41 5.06
CA ASN A 133 -17.74 8.63 6.28
C ASN A 133 -16.34 7.97 6.32
N ILE A 134 -15.67 7.83 5.17
CA ILE A 134 -14.30 7.35 5.10
C ILE A 134 -13.38 8.51 5.50
N PRO A 135 -12.44 8.33 6.46
CA PRO A 135 -11.47 9.36 6.83
C PRO A 135 -10.75 9.91 5.60
N ILE A 136 -10.57 11.22 5.50
CA ILE A 136 -9.96 11.85 4.31
C ILE A 136 -8.59 11.29 3.99
N GLY A 137 -7.76 11.02 5.01
CA GLY A 137 -6.45 10.40 4.81
C GLY A 137 -6.55 8.99 4.24
N ALA A 138 -7.52 8.19 4.66
CA ALA A 138 -7.76 6.86 4.10
C ALA A 138 -8.16 6.94 2.62
N ARG A 139 -9.01 7.91 2.23
CA ARG A 139 -9.35 8.17 0.82
C ARG A 139 -8.13 8.58 -0.01
N ILE A 140 -7.22 9.37 0.56
CA ILE A 140 -5.94 9.75 -0.07
C ILE A 140 -5.04 8.52 -0.22
N LEU A 141 -4.87 7.73 0.85
CA LEU A 141 -4.07 6.51 0.82
C LEU A 141 -4.59 5.53 -0.23
N ARG A 142 -5.91 5.38 -0.34
CA ARG A 142 -6.55 4.45 -1.30
C ARG A 142 -6.11 4.67 -2.74
N VAL A 143 -6.08 5.90 -3.23
CA VAL A 143 -5.67 6.21 -4.61
C VAL A 143 -4.15 6.08 -4.76
N CYS A 144 -3.38 6.54 -3.77
CA CYS A 144 -1.91 6.49 -3.81
C CYS A 144 -1.39 5.05 -3.76
N ASP A 145 -1.95 4.22 -2.88
CA ASP A 145 -1.60 2.80 -2.75
C ASP A 145 -1.82 2.05 -4.07
N VAL A 146 -3.01 2.16 -4.68
CA VAL A 146 -3.30 1.47 -5.95
C VAL A 146 -2.36 1.96 -7.05
N PHE A 147 -2.10 3.26 -7.15
CA PHE A 147 -1.19 3.80 -8.16
C PHE A 147 0.24 3.28 -7.97
N VAL A 148 0.79 3.36 -6.75
CA VAL A 148 2.14 2.86 -6.46
C VAL A 148 2.22 1.35 -6.68
N ALA A 149 1.18 0.60 -6.30
CA ALA A 149 1.11 -0.83 -6.58
C ALA A 149 1.14 -1.14 -8.08
N LEU A 150 0.44 -0.36 -8.92
CA LEU A 150 0.44 -0.52 -10.38
C LEU A 150 1.79 -0.19 -11.01
N THR A 151 2.47 0.84 -10.53
CA THR A 151 3.75 1.34 -11.05
C THR A 151 4.98 0.69 -10.42
N SER A 152 4.80 -0.36 -9.59
CA SER A 152 5.86 -1.17 -9.00
C SER A 152 5.91 -2.56 -9.62
N ASP A 153 7.14 -3.11 -9.75
CA ASP A 153 7.31 -4.51 -10.11
C ASP A 153 6.73 -5.42 -9.01
N ARG A 154 6.05 -6.46 -9.43
CA ARG A 154 5.53 -7.51 -8.54
C ARG A 154 6.04 -8.87 -9.02
N PRO A 155 6.12 -9.90 -8.17
CA PRO A 155 6.65 -11.21 -8.58
C PRO A 155 5.97 -11.81 -9.82
N TYR A 156 4.70 -11.50 -10.02
CA TYR A 156 3.86 -12.03 -11.10
C TYR A 156 3.58 -11.01 -12.23
N ARG A 157 4.05 -9.74 -12.13
CA ARG A 157 3.76 -8.67 -13.09
C ARG A 157 4.82 -7.56 -13.05
N LYS A 158 5.25 -7.11 -14.22
CA LYS A 158 6.06 -5.90 -14.37
C LYS A 158 5.24 -4.64 -14.06
N ALA A 159 5.94 -3.58 -13.64
CA ALA A 159 5.35 -2.26 -13.45
C ALA A 159 4.68 -1.79 -14.76
N PHE A 160 3.52 -1.16 -14.62
CA PHE A 160 2.96 -0.34 -15.68
C PHE A 160 3.68 1.01 -15.70
N ASP A 161 3.75 1.65 -16.86
CA ASP A 161 4.11 3.07 -16.92
C ASP A 161 3.00 3.92 -16.26
N SER A 162 3.37 5.14 -15.88
CA SER A 162 2.49 6.00 -15.09
C SER A 162 1.23 6.42 -15.84
N GLN A 163 1.29 6.56 -17.17
CA GLN A 163 0.12 6.90 -17.99
C GLN A 163 -0.89 5.75 -18.01
N THR A 164 -0.42 4.53 -18.28
CA THR A 164 -1.24 3.31 -18.25
C THR A 164 -1.85 3.10 -16.86
N ALA A 165 -1.08 3.34 -15.79
CA ALA A 165 -1.58 3.22 -14.42
C ALA A 165 -2.74 4.20 -14.14
N VAL A 166 -2.66 5.45 -14.62
CA VAL A 166 -3.76 6.42 -14.50
C VAL A 166 -4.98 5.96 -15.28
N GLU A 167 -4.81 5.43 -16.49
CA GLU A 167 -5.92 4.91 -17.31
C GLU A 167 -6.67 3.77 -16.59
N LEU A 168 -5.93 2.83 -15.97
CA LEU A 168 -6.52 1.76 -15.17
C LEU A 168 -7.28 2.29 -13.94
N LEU A 169 -6.77 3.33 -13.29
CA LEU A 169 -7.48 3.97 -12.17
C LEU A 169 -8.78 4.66 -12.64
N ILE A 170 -8.80 5.24 -13.84
CA ILE A 170 -10.02 5.85 -14.41
C ILE A 170 -11.11 4.80 -14.64
N GLU A 171 -10.76 3.58 -15.06
CA GLU A 171 -11.73 2.49 -15.21
C GLU A 171 -12.43 2.13 -13.89
N GLU A 172 -11.73 2.31 -12.76
CA GLU A 172 -12.21 2.03 -11.41
C GLU A 172 -12.59 3.30 -10.61
N VAL A 173 -12.82 4.42 -11.31
CA VAL A 173 -12.97 5.76 -10.71
C VAL A 173 -14.06 5.86 -9.63
N ARG A 174 -15.09 5.01 -9.69
CA ARG A 174 -16.16 4.93 -8.67
C ARG A 174 -15.64 4.59 -7.26
N HIS A 175 -14.48 3.96 -7.17
CA HIS A 175 -13.84 3.59 -5.89
C HIS A 175 -13.15 4.78 -5.23
N PHE A 176 -12.96 5.90 -5.93
CA PHE A 176 -12.20 7.05 -5.46
C PHE A 176 -13.08 8.28 -5.26
N ASP A 177 -12.72 9.11 -4.27
CA ASP A 177 -13.31 10.44 -4.12
C ASP A 177 -12.80 11.35 -5.25
N MET A 178 -13.69 11.84 -6.09
CA MET A 178 -13.34 12.71 -7.21
C MET A 178 -12.66 14.03 -6.79
N LYS A 179 -12.94 14.53 -5.58
CA LYS A 179 -12.27 15.72 -5.04
C LYS A 179 -10.79 15.46 -4.75
N ILE A 180 -10.41 14.19 -4.55
CA ILE A 180 -9.04 13.73 -4.32
C ILE A 180 -8.42 13.24 -5.63
N PHE A 181 -9.19 12.50 -6.42
CA PHE A 181 -8.71 11.86 -7.65
C PHE A 181 -8.27 12.88 -8.71
N LEU A 182 -9.00 13.99 -8.90
CA LEU A 182 -8.63 15.00 -9.89
C LEU A 182 -7.31 15.71 -9.55
N PRO A 183 -7.07 16.21 -8.33
CA PRO A 183 -5.76 16.73 -7.94
C PRO A 183 -4.64 15.68 -8.04
N PHE A 184 -4.89 14.42 -7.67
CA PHE A 184 -3.95 13.32 -7.85
C PHE A 184 -3.53 13.18 -9.33
N GLN A 185 -4.51 13.16 -10.24
CA GLN A 185 -4.28 13.07 -11.69
C GLN A 185 -3.41 14.22 -12.20
N SER A 186 -3.68 15.45 -11.74
CA SER A 186 -2.87 16.64 -12.09
C SER A 186 -1.42 16.49 -11.63
N ILE A 187 -1.19 16.04 -10.39
CA ILE A 187 0.15 15.81 -9.84
C ILE A 187 0.94 14.81 -10.68
N VAL A 188 0.31 13.69 -11.04
CA VAL A 188 0.95 12.64 -11.85
C VAL A 188 1.29 13.16 -13.23
N HIS A 189 0.36 13.88 -13.88
CA HIS A 189 0.56 14.44 -15.20
C HIS A 189 1.68 15.49 -15.23
N GLU A 190 1.71 16.41 -14.27
CA GLU A 190 2.79 17.40 -14.11
C GLU A 190 4.16 16.74 -13.95
N GLU A 191 4.24 15.66 -13.19
CA GLU A 191 5.49 14.95 -12.97
C GLU A 191 5.96 14.21 -14.24
N ILE A 192 5.04 13.61 -15.00
CA ILE A 192 5.33 12.99 -16.30
C ILE A 192 5.91 14.06 -17.24
N GLN A 193 5.23 15.19 -17.41
CA GLN A 193 5.69 16.28 -18.28
C GLN A 193 7.04 16.85 -17.85
N ALA A 194 7.25 17.05 -16.53
CA ALA A 194 8.50 17.57 -16.01
C ALA A 194 9.68 16.63 -16.30
N ARG A 195 9.50 15.31 -16.33
CA ARG A 195 10.52 14.32 -16.68
C ARG A 195 10.80 14.27 -18.16
N GLU A 196 9.77 14.29 -19.00
CA GLU A 196 9.93 14.38 -20.44
C GLU A 196 10.78 15.59 -20.86
N LEU A 197 10.55 16.74 -20.22
CA LEU A 197 11.31 17.96 -20.46
C LEU A 197 12.79 17.85 -20.01
N ARG A 198 13.09 17.02 -19.01
CA ARG A 198 14.45 16.74 -18.55
C ARG A 198 15.18 15.68 -19.39
N GLY A 199 14.46 14.99 -20.28
CA GLY A 199 14.99 13.87 -21.07
C GLY A 199 15.16 12.58 -20.27
N ASP A 200 14.52 12.49 -19.10
CA ASP A 200 14.49 11.28 -18.27
C ASP A 200 13.51 10.27 -18.88
N VAL A 201 13.90 8.99 -18.94
CA VAL A 201 13.00 7.93 -19.43
C VAL A 201 11.85 7.77 -18.44
N PRO A 202 10.57 7.82 -18.88
CA PRO A 202 9.42 7.94 -17.98
C PRO A 202 9.00 6.64 -17.28
N ASP A 203 9.86 5.62 -17.20
CA ASP A 203 9.45 4.28 -16.78
C ASP A 203 9.04 4.15 -15.30
N LYS A 204 9.51 5.02 -14.41
CA LYS A 204 9.10 4.97 -13.00
C LYS A 204 9.16 6.36 -12.35
N LEU A 205 8.01 6.84 -11.86
CA LEU A 205 7.98 8.04 -11.03
C LEU A 205 8.54 7.70 -9.64
N VAL A 206 9.51 8.51 -9.16
CA VAL A 206 10.00 8.49 -7.77
C VAL A 206 9.47 9.76 -7.12
N TRP A 207 8.64 9.60 -6.11
CA TRP A 207 7.95 10.69 -5.41
C TRP A 207 8.81 11.35 -4.34
#